data_4bf338ee002d5eca748540c6d5fcdda9
#
_entry.id   4bf338ee002d5eca748540c6d5fcdda9
#
_cell.length_a   1.000
_cell.length_b   1.000
_cell.length_c   1.000
_cell.angle_alpha   90.00
_cell.angle_beta   90.00
_cell.angle_gamma   90.00
#
_symmetry.space_group_name_H-M   'P 1'
#
loop_
_entity.id
_entity.type
_entity.pdbx_description
1 polymer ?
#
loop_
_entity_poly.entity_id
_entity_poly.type
_entity_poly.pdbx_seq_one_letter_code
_entity_poly.pdbx_strand_id
1 'polypeptide(L)'
;MNLTKYKLGDLIVQRREKNNNYDVPIRGVSKEGFIPAKQKDADTSIYNVFYKYDFVFNPARMELNSIALNLEYDKALCSSLYEVFYVKDESIVLPEFLNLHIKRDEFARHCDYIGLGSAREYCRFANIAEFDIELPPIEVQEGIVEADRLIKKRIRLNNQMIQHLEATAQALYRKTFVDNIDK
;
A
#
# COMPACT_ATOMS: atom_id res chain seq x y z
N MET A 1 -2.69 16.74 23.20
CA MET A 1 -3.48 16.17 22.10
C MET A 1 -4.17 14.93 22.66
N ASN A 2 -5.49 14.86 22.62
CA ASN A 2 -6.18 13.69 23.17
C ASN A 2 -6.11 12.54 22.14
N LEU A 3 -5.46 11.44 22.53
CA LEU A 3 -5.42 10.21 21.75
C LEU A 3 -6.38 9.19 22.34
N THR A 4 -7.11 8.49 21.50
CA THR A 4 -8.01 7.40 21.91
C THR A 4 -7.39 6.07 21.50
N LYS A 5 -7.37 5.13 22.44
CA LYS A 5 -6.81 3.78 22.22
C LYS A 5 -7.86 2.85 21.64
N TYR A 6 -7.44 2.05 20.67
CA TYR A 6 -8.25 1.01 20.03
C TYR A 6 -7.41 -0.26 19.82
N LYS A 7 -8.07 -1.41 19.71
CA LYS A 7 -7.50 -2.54 18.98
C LYS A 7 -7.75 -2.34 17.49
N LEU A 8 -6.76 -2.65 16.66
CA LEU A 8 -6.92 -2.51 15.20
C LEU A 8 -8.12 -3.32 14.69
N GLY A 9 -8.39 -4.50 15.28
CA GLY A 9 -9.54 -5.33 14.96
C GLY A 9 -10.91 -4.68 15.20
N ASP A 10 -11.00 -3.67 16.09
CA ASP A 10 -12.24 -2.93 16.30
C ASP A 10 -12.53 -1.96 15.13
N LEU A 11 -11.50 -1.56 14.40
CA LEU A 11 -11.53 -0.55 13.34
C LEU A 11 -11.62 -1.13 11.93
N ILE A 12 -11.28 -2.41 11.74
CA ILE A 12 -11.16 -3.02 10.41
C ILE A 12 -12.02 -4.27 10.26
N VAL A 13 -12.35 -4.60 9.01
CA VAL A 13 -13.12 -5.80 8.65
C VAL A 13 -12.38 -6.57 7.56
N GLN A 14 -12.21 -7.89 7.75
CA GLN A 14 -11.62 -8.75 6.73
C GLN A 14 -12.57 -8.94 5.55
N ARG A 15 -12.06 -8.73 4.31
CA ARG A 15 -12.78 -9.08 3.09
C ARG A 15 -12.38 -10.49 2.65
N ARG A 16 -13.37 -11.34 2.40
CA ARG A 16 -13.16 -12.75 1.98
C ARG A 16 -13.81 -13.07 0.62
N GLU A 17 -14.06 -12.04 -0.18
CA GLU A 17 -14.66 -12.20 -1.51
C GLU A 17 -13.67 -12.85 -2.47
N LYS A 18 -14.13 -13.89 -3.17
CA LYS A 18 -13.36 -14.58 -4.20
C LYS A 18 -13.74 -14.09 -5.59
N ASN A 19 -12.83 -14.28 -6.53
CA ASN A 19 -13.08 -13.95 -7.92
C ASN A 19 -14.26 -14.77 -8.47
N ASN A 20 -15.18 -14.07 -9.12
CA ASN A 20 -16.31 -14.66 -9.85
C ASN A 20 -16.19 -14.30 -11.34
N ASN A 21 -15.10 -14.76 -11.97
CA ASN A 21 -14.79 -14.53 -13.39
C ASN A 21 -14.67 -13.03 -13.77
N TYR A 22 -14.23 -12.17 -12.84
CA TYR A 22 -13.93 -10.78 -13.14
C TYR A 22 -12.68 -10.67 -14.02
N ASP A 23 -12.79 -9.97 -15.13
CA ASP A 23 -11.66 -9.57 -15.98
C ASP A 23 -11.13 -8.21 -15.48
N VAL A 24 -10.36 -8.26 -14.42
CA VAL A 24 -9.79 -7.07 -13.76
C VAL A 24 -8.29 -7.28 -13.47
N PRO A 25 -7.53 -6.21 -13.26
CA PRO A 25 -6.09 -6.31 -13.03
C PRO A 25 -5.74 -7.21 -11.85
N ILE A 26 -4.70 -8.05 -12.00
CA ILE A 26 -4.13 -8.85 -10.92
C ILE A 26 -2.89 -8.14 -10.38
N ARG A 27 -2.81 -8.00 -9.06
CA ARG A 27 -1.72 -7.28 -8.39
C ARG A 27 -1.10 -8.12 -7.28
N GLY A 28 0.22 -8.01 -7.18
CA GLY A 28 0.99 -8.41 -6.01
C GLY A 28 1.19 -7.21 -5.08
N VAL A 29 1.75 -7.46 -3.88
CA VAL A 29 2.06 -6.42 -2.88
C VAL A 29 3.51 -6.52 -2.48
N SER A 30 4.17 -5.37 -2.39
CA SER A 30 5.52 -5.17 -1.85
C SER A 30 5.51 -4.08 -0.77
N LYS A 31 6.66 -3.77 -0.20
CA LYS A 31 6.85 -2.65 0.73
C LYS A 31 6.50 -1.29 0.07
N GLU A 32 6.80 -1.15 -1.22
CA GLU A 32 6.57 0.07 -1.99
C GLU A 32 5.12 0.23 -2.47
N GLY A 33 4.30 -0.83 -2.37
CA GLY A 33 2.92 -0.81 -2.83
C GLY A 33 2.57 -1.96 -3.77
N PHE A 34 1.62 -1.71 -4.68
CA PHE A 34 1.18 -2.70 -5.65
C PHE A 34 2.22 -2.93 -6.76
N ILE A 35 2.42 -4.18 -7.12
CA ILE A 35 3.31 -4.63 -8.20
C ILE A 35 2.54 -5.52 -9.18
N PRO A 36 2.99 -5.65 -10.44
CA PRO A 36 2.42 -6.62 -11.37
C PRO A 36 2.49 -8.04 -10.82
N ALA A 37 1.47 -8.85 -11.11
CA ALA A 37 1.47 -10.27 -10.74
C ALA A 37 2.61 -11.00 -11.47
N LYS A 38 3.32 -11.87 -10.75
CA LYS A 38 4.44 -12.64 -11.33
C LYS A 38 3.99 -13.86 -12.14
N GLN A 39 2.84 -14.45 -11.80
CA GLN A 39 2.28 -15.62 -12.49
C GLN A 39 1.26 -15.18 -13.54
N LYS A 40 1.47 -15.60 -14.80
CA LYS A 40 0.58 -15.27 -15.93
C LYS A 40 -0.51 -16.31 -16.16
N ASP A 41 -0.29 -17.58 -15.76
CA ASP A 41 -1.14 -18.73 -16.09
C ASP A 41 -1.77 -19.37 -14.84
N ALA A 42 -1.99 -18.60 -13.77
CA ALA A 42 -2.59 -19.11 -12.55
C ALA A 42 -4.12 -19.17 -12.68
N ASP A 43 -4.73 -20.20 -12.06
CA ASP A 43 -6.17 -20.22 -11.86
C ASP A 43 -6.60 -19.05 -10.98
N THR A 44 -7.25 -18.08 -11.58
CA THR A 44 -7.68 -16.86 -10.90
C THR A 44 -9.01 -17.00 -10.17
N SER A 45 -9.73 -18.13 -10.33
CA SER A 45 -11.01 -18.37 -9.67
C SER A 45 -10.92 -18.35 -8.13
N ILE A 46 -9.76 -18.75 -7.59
CA ILE A 46 -9.49 -18.77 -6.14
C ILE A 46 -8.93 -17.46 -5.60
N TYR A 47 -8.65 -16.47 -6.47
CA TYR A 47 -8.05 -15.19 -6.06
C TYR A 47 -9.01 -14.35 -5.23
N ASN A 48 -8.43 -13.52 -4.36
CA ASN A 48 -9.20 -12.58 -3.56
C ASN A 48 -9.46 -11.30 -4.35
N VAL A 49 -10.68 -10.79 -4.21
CA VAL A 49 -11.08 -9.49 -4.75
C VAL A 49 -10.75 -8.40 -3.74
N PHE A 50 -10.31 -7.26 -4.24
CA PHE A 50 -10.17 -6.06 -3.43
C PHE A 50 -10.65 -4.82 -4.19
N TYR A 51 -11.07 -3.81 -3.45
CA TYR A 51 -11.68 -2.59 -3.95
C TYR A 51 -10.87 -1.35 -3.54
N LYS A 52 -11.26 -0.21 -4.05
CA LYS A 52 -10.70 1.06 -3.62
C LYS A 52 -10.83 1.24 -2.11
N TYR A 53 -9.77 1.73 -1.48
CA TYR A 53 -9.61 1.85 -0.02
C TYR A 53 -9.48 0.53 0.75
N ASP A 54 -9.41 -0.62 0.08
CA ASP A 54 -9.01 -1.86 0.74
C ASP A 54 -7.49 -1.92 0.95
N PHE A 55 -7.09 -2.55 2.03
CA PHE A 55 -5.72 -2.96 2.28
C PHE A 55 -5.50 -4.38 1.83
N VAL A 56 -4.40 -4.61 1.13
CA VAL A 56 -3.96 -5.95 0.71
C VAL A 56 -2.60 -6.23 1.33
N PHE A 57 -2.43 -7.38 1.95
CA PHE A 57 -1.14 -7.75 2.52
C PHE A 57 -0.76 -9.21 2.27
N ASN A 58 0.54 -9.47 2.30
CA ASN A 58 1.10 -10.82 2.19
C ASN A 58 1.45 -11.34 3.60
N PRO A 59 0.67 -12.27 4.18
CA PRO A 59 0.92 -12.80 5.51
C PRO A 59 2.32 -13.39 5.72
N ALA A 60 2.91 -13.92 4.65
CA ALA A 60 4.23 -14.55 4.68
C ALA A 60 5.40 -13.55 4.58
N ARG A 61 5.11 -12.24 4.47
CA ARG A 61 6.13 -11.18 4.28
C ARG A 61 5.79 -9.91 5.05
N MET A 62 5.11 -10.03 6.16
CA MET A 62 4.74 -8.88 6.99
C MET A 62 5.94 -8.27 7.72
N GLU A 63 6.99 -9.06 7.99
CA GLU A 63 8.29 -8.58 8.48
C GLU A 63 8.94 -7.56 7.52
N LEU A 64 8.64 -7.65 6.23
CA LEU A 64 9.07 -6.69 5.21
C LEU A 64 8.04 -5.56 4.99
N ASN A 65 7.04 -5.45 5.84
CA ASN A 65 5.93 -4.51 5.71
C ASN A 65 5.23 -4.61 4.33
N SER A 66 4.99 -5.85 3.86
CA SER A 66 4.37 -6.15 2.56
C SER A 66 2.85 -5.99 2.63
N ILE A 67 2.41 -4.73 2.81
CA ILE A 67 1.02 -4.30 2.89
C ILE A 67 0.83 -3.01 2.10
N ALA A 68 -0.30 -2.87 1.40
CA ALA A 68 -0.62 -1.68 0.63
C ALA A 68 -2.11 -1.32 0.73
N LEU A 69 -2.38 -0.01 0.82
CA LEU A 69 -3.70 0.58 0.64
C LEU A 69 -3.96 0.79 -0.86
N ASN A 70 -5.09 0.34 -1.34
CA ASN A 70 -5.50 0.52 -2.74
C ASN A 70 -6.16 1.90 -2.95
N LEU A 71 -5.45 2.77 -3.65
CA LEU A 71 -5.95 4.09 -4.07
C LEU A 71 -6.17 4.19 -5.60
N GLU A 72 -5.80 3.15 -6.37
CA GLU A 72 -5.69 3.19 -7.82
C GLU A 72 -6.80 2.43 -8.54
N TYR A 73 -7.19 1.27 -8.01
CA TYR A 73 -8.09 0.34 -8.69
C TYR A 73 -9.47 0.36 -8.05
N ASP A 74 -10.52 0.58 -8.82
CA ASP A 74 -11.90 0.46 -8.32
C ASP A 74 -12.17 -1.00 -7.92
N LYS A 75 -11.66 -1.96 -8.69
CA LYS A 75 -11.67 -3.39 -8.40
C LYS A 75 -10.43 -4.05 -8.98
N ALA A 76 -9.83 -4.98 -8.24
CA ALA A 76 -8.71 -5.79 -8.73
C ALA A 76 -8.62 -7.11 -7.97
N LEU A 77 -7.72 -7.99 -8.41
CA LEU A 77 -7.47 -9.31 -7.81
C LEU A 77 -6.08 -9.38 -7.20
N CYS A 78 -5.99 -10.14 -6.13
CA CYS A 78 -4.70 -10.54 -5.55
C CYS A 78 -4.68 -12.06 -5.28
N SER A 79 -3.49 -12.61 -5.08
CA SER A 79 -3.31 -14.03 -4.78
C SER A 79 -4.21 -14.51 -3.66
N SER A 80 -4.67 -15.76 -3.74
CA SER A 80 -5.43 -16.43 -2.68
C SER A 80 -4.68 -16.55 -1.35
N LEU A 81 -3.33 -16.41 -1.38
CA LEU A 81 -2.46 -16.40 -0.20
C LEU A 81 -2.45 -15.05 0.52
N TYR A 82 -2.88 -13.99 -0.14
CA TYR A 82 -2.95 -12.65 0.46
C TYR A 82 -4.24 -12.48 1.23
N GLU A 83 -4.23 -11.56 2.16
CA GLU A 83 -5.42 -11.19 2.92
C GLU A 83 -5.79 -9.75 2.62
N VAL A 84 -7.10 -9.47 2.68
CA VAL A 84 -7.69 -8.19 2.35
C VAL A 84 -8.53 -7.71 3.53
N PHE A 85 -8.43 -6.43 3.87
CA PHE A 85 -9.31 -5.80 4.84
C PHE A 85 -9.59 -4.34 4.47
N TYR A 86 -10.61 -3.77 5.08
CA TYR A 86 -10.99 -2.37 4.92
C TYR A 86 -11.37 -1.74 6.26
N VAL A 87 -11.37 -0.43 6.31
CA VAL A 87 -11.81 0.34 7.48
C VAL A 87 -13.33 0.22 7.64
N LYS A 88 -13.76 -0.08 8.86
CA LYS A 88 -15.17 -0.29 9.20
C LYS A 88 -15.98 1.00 9.24
N ASP A 89 -15.37 2.06 9.75
CA ASP A 89 -16.01 3.37 9.94
C ASP A 89 -14.97 4.49 9.74
N GLU A 90 -15.10 5.19 8.62
CA GLU A 90 -14.20 6.28 8.25
C GLU A 90 -14.40 7.55 9.12
N SER A 91 -15.48 7.63 9.91
CA SER A 91 -15.65 8.71 10.89
C SER A 91 -14.73 8.57 12.11
N ILE A 92 -14.17 7.37 12.33
CA ILE A 92 -13.24 7.06 13.43
C ILE A 92 -11.80 7.09 12.94
N VAL A 93 -11.54 6.43 11.80
CA VAL A 93 -10.18 6.37 11.20
C VAL A 93 -10.25 6.43 9.68
N LEU A 94 -9.48 7.33 9.09
CA LEU A 94 -9.34 7.41 7.63
C LEU A 94 -8.42 6.29 7.13
N PRO A 95 -8.75 5.62 6.01
CA PRO A 95 -7.88 4.58 5.42
C PRO A 95 -6.46 5.08 5.15
N GLU A 96 -6.30 6.29 4.62
CA GLU A 96 -4.98 6.89 4.35
C GLU A 96 -4.20 7.17 5.63
N PHE A 97 -4.87 7.64 6.70
CA PHE A 97 -4.23 7.84 8.00
C PHE A 97 -3.78 6.51 8.59
N LEU A 98 -4.65 5.49 8.57
CA LEU A 98 -4.31 4.13 8.99
C LEU A 98 -3.10 3.59 8.22
N ASN A 99 -3.04 3.82 6.89
CA ASN A 99 -1.90 3.43 6.08
C ASN A 99 -0.58 4.08 6.54
N LEU A 100 -0.61 5.37 6.91
CA LEU A 100 0.58 6.05 7.46
C LEU A 100 0.99 5.42 8.80
N HIS A 101 0.03 5.02 9.62
CA HIS A 101 0.29 4.40 10.91
C HIS A 101 0.89 3.00 10.77
N ILE A 102 0.34 2.17 9.89
CA ILE A 102 0.80 0.81 9.59
C ILE A 102 2.22 0.80 9.00
N LYS A 103 2.63 1.87 8.30
CA LYS A 103 3.99 1.98 7.75
C LYS A 103 5.07 2.30 8.79
N ARG A 104 4.71 2.50 10.06
CA ARG A 104 5.66 2.75 11.16
C ARG A 104 6.32 1.45 11.63
N ASP A 105 7.52 1.58 12.17
CA ASP A 105 8.31 0.44 12.67
C ASP A 105 7.64 -0.34 13.80
N GLU A 106 6.76 0.29 14.57
CA GLU A 106 6.01 -0.35 15.66
C GLU A 106 5.11 -1.47 15.14
N PHE A 107 4.40 -1.20 14.04
CA PHE A 107 3.54 -2.22 13.41
C PHE A 107 4.37 -3.35 12.80
N ALA A 108 5.46 -3.02 12.12
CA ALA A 108 6.38 -4.02 11.56
C ALA A 108 6.95 -4.94 12.65
N ARG A 109 7.39 -4.35 13.79
CA ARG A 109 7.86 -5.13 14.96
C ARG A 109 6.79 -6.01 15.58
N HIS A 110 5.54 -5.55 15.66
CA HIS A 110 4.42 -6.37 16.13
C HIS A 110 4.24 -7.61 15.24
N CYS A 111 4.25 -7.43 13.91
CA CYS A 111 4.12 -8.54 12.96
C CYS A 111 5.32 -9.50 13.01
N ASP A 112 6.53 -8.98 13.22
CA ASP A 112 7.77 -9.77 13.34
C ASP A 112 7.78 -10.60 14.61
N TYR A 113 7.38 -10.02 15.74
CA TYR A 113 7.30 -10.72 17.05
C TYR A 113 6.37 -11.94 16.99
N ILE A 114 5.26 -11.85 16.27
CA ILE A 114 4.32 -12.97 16.08
C ILE A 114 4.97 -14.09 15.27
N GLY A 115 5.79 -13.74 14.26
CA GLY A 115 6.52 -14.70 13.43
C GLY A 115 7.65 -15.44 14.14
N LEU A 116 8.11 -14.97 15.29
CA LEU A 116 9.22 -15.59 16.06
C LEU A 116 8.79 -16.80 16.92
N GLY A 117 7.48 -17.04 17.10
CA GLY A 117 6.97 -18.03 18.08
C GLY A 117 6.97 -19.47 17.61
N SER A 118 6.99 -19.79 16.32
CA SER A 118 7.08 -21.16 15.79
C SER A 118 7.51 -21.15 14.32
N ALA A 119 8.00 -22.28 13.81
CA ALA A 119 8.49 -22.45 12.46
C ALA A 119 7.41 -22.04 11.41
N ARG A 120 7.44 -20.80 10.89
CA ARG A 120 6.61 -20.23 9.83
C ARG A 120 5.17 -19.87 10.23
N GLU A 121 4.96 -19.17 11.33
CA GLU A 121 3.67 -18.53 11.53
C GLU A 121 3.56 -17.28 10.64
N TYR A 122 2.61 -17.32 9.71
CA TYR A 122 2.24 -16.16 8.90
C TYR A 122 1.51 -15.14 9.78
N CYS A 123 1.86 -13.87 9.66
CA CYS A 123 1.10 -12.79 10.30
C CYS A 123 -0.26 -12.60 9.60
N ARG A 124 -1.28 -13.28 10.11
CA ARG A 124 -2.63 -13.30 9.57
C ARG A 124 -3.46 -12.10 10.04
N PHE A 125 -4.65 -11.92 9.46
CA PHE A 125 -5.60 -10.87 9.88
C PHE A 125 -5.86 -10.90 11.39
N ALA A 126 -6.07 -12.06 11.99
CA ALA A 126 -6.29 -12.17 13.43
C ALA A 126 -5.12 -11.62 14.26
N ASN A 127 -3.89 -11.78 13.76
CA ASN A 127 -2.70 -11.28 14.45
C ASN A 127 -2.58 -9.75 14.35
N ILE A 128 -2.83 -9.16 13.18
CA ILE A 128 -2.81 -7.70 13.03
C ILE A 128 -3.97 -7.03 13.77
N ALA A 129 -5.10 -7.73 13.94
CA ALA A 129 -6.25 -7.24 14.69
C ALA A 129 -5.93 -6.98 16.18
N GLU A 130 -4.95 -7.68 16.76
CA GLU A 130 -4.50 -7.50 18.14
C GLU A 130 -3.57 -6.29 18.35
N PHE A 131 -3.17 -5.61 17.28
CA PHE A 131 -2.30 -4.44 17.38
C PHE A 131 -3.01 -3.28 18.09
N ASP A 132 -2.34 -2.70 19.08
CA ASP A 132 -2.82 -1.51 19.78
C ASP A 132 -2.49 -0.25 18.98
N ILE A 133 -3.49 0.58 18.73
CA ILE A 133 -3.35 1.82 17.98
C ILE A 133 -3.94 3.00 18.77
N GLU A 134 -3.25 4.13 18.74
CA GLU A 134 -3.73 5.38 19.33
C GLU A 134 -4.07 6.37 18.20
N LEU A 135 -5.32 6.80 18.16
CA LEU A 135 -5.84 7.69 17.13
C LEU A 135 -6.12 9.09 17.67
N PRO A 136 -5.68 10.14 16.97
CA PRO A 136 -6.14 11.49 17.22
C PRO A 136 -7.57 11.70 16.69
N PRO A 137 -8.25 12.81 17.06
CA PRO A 137 -9.53 13.20 16.46
C PRO A 137 -9.48 13.24 14.93
N ILE A 138 -10.62 13.02 14.29
CA ILE A 138 -10.69 12.85 12.82
C ILE A 138 -10.18 14.08 12.06
N GLU A 139 -10.43 15.27 12.57
CA GLU A 139 -9.99 16.52 11.96
C GLU A 139 -8.44 16.63 11.91
N VAL A 140 -7.79 16.03 12.91
CA VAL A 140 -6.32 15.96 12.94
C VAL A 140 -5.80 14.94 11.94
N GLN A 141 -6.50 13.80 11.82
CA GLN A 141 -6.17 12.79 10.81
C GLN A 141 -6.29 13.38 9.39
N GLU A 142 -7.36 14.11 9.10
CA GLU A 142 -7.55 14.81 7.82
C GLU A 142 -6.39 15.78 7.51
N GLY A 143 -5.99 16.57 8.49
CA GLY A 143 -4.85 17.48 8.35
C GLY A 143 -3.53 16.76 8.04
N ILE A 144 -3.29 15.62 8.69
CA ILE A 144 -2.09 14.80 8.46
C ILE A 144 -2.12 14.15 7.07
N VAL A 145 -3.27 13.60 6.66
CA VAL A 145 -3.45 12.99 5.34
C VAL A 145 -3.26 14.03 4.23
N GLU A 146 -3.81 15.23 4.40
CA GLU A 146 -3.64 16.29 3.41
C GLU A 146 -2.19 16.75 3.30
N ALA A 147 -1.49 16.90 4.43
CA ALA A 147 -0.06 17.22 4.42
C ALA A 147 0.76 16.14 3.69
N ASP A 148 0.51 14.85 3.95
CA ASP A 148 1.15 13.74 3.24
C ASP A 148 0.87 13.77 1.73
N ARG A 149 -0.38 14.01 1.33
CA ARG A 149 -0.76 14.14 -0.08
C ARG A 149 -0.01 15.28 -0.78
N LEU A 150 0.08 16.44 -0.13
CA LEU A 150 0.80 17.60 -0.67
C LEU A 150 2.29 17.33 -0.84
N ILE A 151 2.93 16.70 0.15
CA ILE A 151 4.34 16.31 0.09
C ILE A 151 4.58 15.32 -1.06
N LYS A 152 3.79 14.27 -1.15
CA LYS A 152 3.88 13.27 -2.24
C LYS A 152 3.66 13.90 -3.62
N LYS A 153 2.70 14.83 -3.73
CA LYS A 153 2.48 15.58 -4.97
C LYS A 153 3.71 16.41 -5.34
N ARG A 154 4.32 17.10 -4.38
CA ARG A 154 5.53 17.91 -4.61
C ARG A 154 6.71 17.05 -5.04
N ILE A 155 6.93 15.90 -4.39
CA ILE A 155 7.99 14.95 -4.78
C ILE A 155 7.78 14.47 -6.23
N ARG A 156 6.55 14.09 -6.58
CA ARG A 156 6.23 13.66 -7.95
C ARG A 156 6.50 14.75 -8.99
N LEU A 157 6.08 15.98 -8.72
CA LEU A 157 6.32 17.11 -9.63
C LEU A 157 7.81 17.42 -9.78
N ASN A 158 8.58 17.37 -8.69
CA ASN A 158 10.02 17.57 -8.74
C ASN A 158 10.71 16.48 -9.58
N ASN A 159 10.31 15.20 -9.42
CA ASN A 159 10.87 14.12 -10.21
C ASN A 159 10.53 14.26 -11.71
N GLN A 160 9.32 14.68 -12.04
CA GLN A 160 8.96 15.00 -13.43
C GLN A 160 9.79 16.14 -13.99
N MET A 161 10.02 17.21 -13.22
CA MET A 161 10.87 18.32 -13.62
C MET A 161 12.31 17.88 -13.87
N ILE A 162 12.88 17.04 -13.01
CA ILE A 162 14.22 16.47 -13.17
C ILE A 162 14.29 15.69 -14.50
N GLN A 163 13.35 14.80 -14.77
CA GLN A 163 13.30 14.03 -16.01
C GLN A 163 13.24 14.93 -17.26
N HIS A 164 12.42 15.99 -17.22
CA HIS A 164 12.33 16.96 -18.31
C HIS A 164 13.62 17.75 -18.54
N LEU A 165 14.28 18.17 -17.45
CA LEU A 165 15.55 18.88 -17.54
C LEU A 165 16.67 17.99 -18.08
N GLU A 166 16.75 16.76 -17.65
CA GLU A 166 17.70 15.76 -18.17
C GLU A 166 17.49 15.50 -19.66
N ALA A 167 16.25 15.26 -20.08
CA ALA A 167 15.92 15.08 -21.50
C ALA A 167 16.28 16.30 -22.34
N THR A 168 16.00 17.52 -21.85
CA THR A 168 16.35 18.78 -22.51
C THR A 168 17.86 18.94 -22.64
N ALA A 169 18.61 18.68 -21.57
CA ALA A 169 20.07 18.75 -21.57
C ALA A 169 20.69 17.78 -22.56
N GLN A 170 20.17 16.53 -22.62
CA GLN A 170 20.62 15.52 -23.60
C GLN A 170 20.32 15.92 -25.03
N ALA A 171 19.15 16.50 -25.29
CA ALA A 171 18.77 16.98 -26.62
C ALA A 171 19.67 18.14 -27.07
N LEU A 172 19.94 19.11 -26.20
CA LEU A 172 20.85 20.22 -26.45
C LEU A 172 22.28 19.73 -26.73
N TYR A 173 22.78 18.81 -25.90
CA TYR A 173 24.09 18.21 -26.10
C TYR A 173 24.23 17.53 -27.46
N ARG A 174 23.26 16.68 -27.82
CA ARG A 174 23.22 16.03 -29.13
C ARG A 174 23.24 17.05 -30.27
N LYS A 175 22.32 18.04 -30.23
CA LYS A 175 22.22 19.07 -31.25
C LYS A 175 23.51 19.87 -31.40
N THR A 176 24.20 20.17 -30.29
CA THR A 176 25.38 21.06 -30.30
C THR A 176 26.67 20.32 -30.65
N PHE A 177 26.85 19.12 -30.09
CA PHE A 177 28.14 18.44 -30.14
C PHE A 177 28.16 17.16 -30.95
N VAL A 178 27.01 16.57 -31.28
CA VAL A 178 26.95 15.30 -32.04
C VAL A 178 26.48 15.57 -33.46
N ASP A 179 25.32 16.18 -33.63
CA ASP A 179 24.69 16.36 -34.98
C ASP A 179 25.37 17.43 -35.84
N ASN A 180 26.29 18.25 -35.29
CA ASN A 180 27.03 19.29 -35.98
C ASN A 180 28.49 18.94 -36.20
N ILE A 181 28.96 17.72 -35.93
CA ILE A 181 30.36 17.30 -36.13
C ILE A 181 30.66 17.06 -37.63
N ASP A 182 29.64 16.79 -38.46
CA ASP A 182 29.82 16.46 -39.89
C ASP A 182 29.49 17.68 -40.82
N LYS A 183 29.56 18.90 -40.29
CA LYS A 183 29.50 20.15 -41.06
C LYS A 183 30.80 20.94 -40.77
#